data_31b5977694084d99e1146c1d19e526f5
#
_entry.id   31b5977694084d99e1146c1d19e526f5
#
_cell.length_a   1.000
_cell.length_b   1.000
_cell.length_c   1.000
_cell.angle_alpha   90.00
_cell.angle_beta   90.00
_cell.angle_gamma   90.00
#
_symmetry.space_group_name_H-M   'P 1'
#
loop_
_entity.id
_entity.type
_entity.pdbx_description
1 polymer ?
#
loop_
_entity_poly.entity_id
_entity_poly.type
_entity_poly.pdbx_seq_one_letter_code
_entity_poly.pdbx_strand_id
1 'polypeptide(L)'
;MLAYDLAHAAAQVETARSLLDYGAKGDVEARITCAFTADMVHDLAGRLYGRHDLWGVDADALDGARSFVSTYRSPEFVGSLATTPGPRHLADDFELVQDTFRSFADKVIAPRAEHVHRHNDDVPEEVISGLAEMGAFGLSVPAEYGCYSEGGDGEYMGMV
;
A
#
# COMPACT_ATOMS: atom_id res chain seq x y z
N MET A 1 7.23 -13.99 -19.11
CA MET A 1 5.89 -13.43 -18.93
C MET A 1 5.08 -14.20 -17.89
N LEU A 2 4.90 -15.54 -17.98
CA LEU A 2 4.17 -16.32 -16.98
C LEU A 2 4.76 -16.21 -15.55
N ALA A 3 6.09 -16.32 -15.40
CA ALA A 3 6.74 -16.21 -14.10
C ALA A 3 6.51 -14.83 -13.41
N TYR A 4 6.46 -13.76 -14.19
CA TYR A 4 6.15 -12.43 -13.69
C TYR A 4 4.71 -12.33 -13.21
N ASP A 5 3.76 -12.83 -14.02
CA ASP A 5 2.34 -12.86 -13.64
C ASP A 5 2.12 -13.72 -12.39
N LEU A 6 2.82 -14.85 -12.28
CA LEU A 6 2.74 -15.73 -11.11
C LEU A 6 3.28 -15.06 -9.85
N ALA A 7 4.40 -14.35 -9.95
CA ALA A 7 4.96 -13.60 -8.82
C ALA A 7 4.00 -12.52 -8.31
N HIS A 8 3.36 -11.78 -9.23
CA HIS A 8 2.33 -10.80 -8.87
C HIS A 8 1.11 -11.44 -8.22
N ALA A 9 0.62 -12.56 -8.77
CA ALA A 9 -0.52 -13.29 -8.18
C ALA A 9 -0.18 -13.79 -6.77
N ALA A 10 1.01 -14.35 -6.57
CA ALA A 10 1.46 -14.80 -5.26
C ALA A 10 1.54 -13.63 -4.25
N ALA A 11 2.13 -12.51 -4.64
CA ALA A 11 2.20 -11.32 -3.78
C ALA A 11 0.79 -10.80 -3.41
N GLN A 12 -0.13 -10.75 -4.37
CA GLN A 12 -1.53 -10.35 -4.12
C GLN A 12 -2.24 -11.30 -3.14
N VAL A 13 -2.05 -12.62 -3.28
CA VAL A 13 -2.64 -13.61 -2.38
C VAL A 13 -2.08 -13.46 -0.97
N GLU A 14 -0.78 -13.28 -0.80
CA GLU A 14 -0.17 -13.09 0.53
C GLU A 14 -0.62 -11.76 1.16
N THR A 15 -0.72 -10.69 0.37
CA THR A 15 -1.30 -9.43 0.86
C THR A 15 -2.76 -9.61 1.30
N ALA A 16 -3.58 -10.33 0.52
CA ALA A 16 -4.96 -10.60 0.90
C ALA A 16 -5.06 -11.43 2.19
N ARG A 17 -4.16 -12.40 2.40
CA ARG A 17 -4.09 -13.17 3.66
C ARG A 17 -3.77 -12.28 4.85
N SER A 18 -2.77 -11.41 4.74
CA SER A 18 -2.41 -10.45 5.79
C SER A 18 -3.56 -9.49 6.10
N LEU A 19 -4.35 -9.11 5.08
CA LEU A 19 -5.52 -8.25 5.26
C LEU A 19 -6.68 -8.93 5.99
N LEU A 20 -6.74 -10.27 6.11
CA LEU A 20 -7.76 -10.93 6.92
C LEU A 20 -7.64 -10.56 8.41
N ASP A 21 -6.40 -10.51 8.93
CA ASP A 21 -6.14 -10.09 10.31
C ASP A 21 -6.47 -8.60 10.50
N TYR A 22 -6.16 -7.78 9.50
CA TYR A 22 -6.55 -6.37 9.50
C TYR A 22 -8.08 -6.22 9.49
N GLY A 23 -8.78 -6.96 8.63
CA GLY A 23 -10.24 -6.94 8.54
C GLY A 23 -10.96 -7.37 9.82
N ALA A 24 -10.31 -8.16 10.67
CA ALA A 24 -10.85 -8.57 11.96
C ALA A 24 -10.84 -7.45 13.02
N LYS A 25 -10.17 -6.31 12.76
CA LYS A 25 -10.06 -5.20 13.72
C LYS A 25 -11.32 -4.36 13.82
N GLY A 26 -12.16 -4.31 12.76
CA GLY A 26 -13.40 -3.51 12.78
C GLY A 26 -14.15 -3.53 11.45
N ASP A 27 -15.31 -2.87 11.43
CA ASP A 27 -16.21 -2.86 10.26
C ASP A 27 -15.59 -2.14 9.05
N VAL A 28 -14.87 -1.05 9.27
CA VAL A 28 -14.21 -0.29 8.20
C VAL A 28 -13.08 -1.12 7.60
N GLU A 29 -12.27 -1.74 8.45
CA GLU A 29 -11.18 -2.62 8.08
C GLU A 29 -11.68 -3.85 7.31
N ALA A 30 -12.78 -4.46 7.75
CA ALA A 30 -13.42 -5.57 7.06
C ALA A 30 -13.87 -5.16 5.64
N ARG A 31 -14.46 -3.98 5.50
CA ARG A 31 -14.91 -3.46 4.21
C ARG A 31 -13.75 -3.14 3.28
N ILE A 32 -12.66 -2.57 3.79
CA ILE A 32 -11.43 -2.33 3.04
C ILE A 32 -10.83 -3.66 2.56
N THR A 33 -10.77 -4.66 3.44
CA THR A 33 -10.30 -6.01 3.12
C THR A 33 -11.14 -6.66 2.01
N CYS A 34 -12.47 -6.52 2.07
CA CYS A 34 -13.36 -7.02 1.03
C CYS A 34 -13.14 -6.33 -0.31
N ALA A 35 -12.98 -4.98 -0.32
CA ALA A 35 -12.71 -4.23 -1.54
C ALA A 35 -11.38 -4.65 -2.17
N PHE A 36 -10.31 -4.72 -1.38
CA PHE A 36 -9.00 -5.15 -1.87
C PHE A 36 -9.02 -6.58 -2.42
N THR A 37 -9.64 -7.51 -1.68
CA THR A 37 -9.72 -8.90 -2.11
C THR A 37 -10.53 -9.05 -3.41
N ALA A 38 -11.63 -8.30 -3.55
CA ALA A 38 -12.42 -8.29 -4.77
C ALA A 38 -11.65 -7.73 -5.96
N ASP A 39 -10.85 -6.69 -5.74
CA ASP A 39 -9.99 -6.10 -6.77
C ASP A 39 -8.88 -7.06 -7.20
N MET A 40 -8.24 -7.71 -6.23
CA MET A 40 -7.24 -8.75 -6.46
C MET A 40 -7.80 -9.93 -7.29
N VAL A 41 -8.98 -10.45 -6.92
CA VAL A 41 -9.62 -11.55 -7.68
C VAL A 41 -9.95 -11.12 -9.09
N HIS A 42 -10.43 -9.89 -9.28
CA HIS A 42 -10.71 -9.34 -10.62
C HIS A 42 -9.44 -9.24 -11.48
N ASP A 43 -8.34 -8.72 -10.92
CA ASP A 43 -7.05 -8.63 -11.62
C ASP A 43 -6.53 -10.02 -12.00
N LEU A 44 -6.60 -10.97 -11.07
CA LEU A 44 -6.22 -12.36 -11.33
C LEU A 44 -7.07 -12.99 -12.43
N ALA A 45 -8.39 -12.77 -12.43
CA ALA A 45 -9.28 -13.24 -13.49
C ALA A 45 -8.88 -12.68 -14.86
N GLY A 46 -8.51 -11.39 -14.92
CA GLY A 46 -8.00 -10.76 -16.15
C GLY A 46 -6.69 -11.38 -16.63
N ARG A 47 -5.79 -11.75 -15.74
CA ARG A 47 -4.52 -12.44 -16.09
C ARG A 47 -4.73 -13.87 -16.58
N LEU A 48 -5.76 -14.55 -16.08
CA LEU A 48 -6.12 -15.92 -16.46
C LEU A 48 -6.88 -15.96 -17.78
N TYR A 49 -7.60 -14.90 -18.14
CA TYR A 49 -8.48 -14.89 -19.31
C TYR A 49 -7.75 -15.30 -20.60
N GLY A 50 -8.23 -16.37 -21.23
CA GLY A 50 -7.63 -16.96 -22.44
C GLY A 50 -6.27 -17.65 -22.21
N ARG A 51 -5.85 -17.87 -20.96
CA ARG A 51 -4.53 -18.43 -20.61
C ARG A 51 -4.60 -19.52 -19.54
N HIS A 52 -5.78 -20.05 -19.25
CA HIS A 52 -6.01 -21.05 -18.20
C HIS A 52 -5.10 -22.28 -18.33
N ASP A 53 -4.92 -22.80 -19.56
CA ASP A 53 -4.03 -23.94 -19.83
C ASP A 53 -2.57 -23.67 -19.42
N LEU A 54 -2.08 -22.43 -19.63
CA LEU A 54 -0.73 -22.04 -19.26
C LEU A 54 -0.55 -21.97 -17.75
N TRP A 55 -1.62 -21.70 -17.01
CA TRP A 55 -1.62 -21.61 -15.56
C TRP A 55 -1.96 -22.96 -14.89
N GLY A 56 -2.41 -23.95 -15.67
CA GLY A 56 -2.84 -25.24 -15.17
C GLY A 56 -4.09 -25.17 -14.29
N VAL A 57 -5.00 -24.23 -14.58
CA VAL A 57 -6.25 -24.04 -13.83
C VAL A 57 -7.46 -24.17 -14.77
N ASP A 58 -8.60 -24.58 -14.21
CA ASP A 58 -9.84 -24.69 -14.95
C ASP A 58 -10.38 -23.32 -15.32
N ALA A 59 -11.11 -23.24 -16.45
CA ALA A 59 -11.65 -21.98 -16.97
C ALA A 59 -12.68 -21.34 -16.03
N ASP A 60 -13.32 -22.12 -15.18
CA ASP A 60 -14.33 -21.71 -14.21
C ASP A 60 -13.79 -21.55 -12.76
N ALA A 61 -12.48 -21.67 -12.57
CA ALA A 61 -11.86 -21.66 -11.25
C ALA A 61 -12.25 -20.46 -10.36
N LEU A 62 -12.55 -19.30 -10.96
CA LEU A 62 -12.95 -18.08 -10.25
C LEU A 62 -14.44 -17.76 -10.33
N ASP A 63 -15.24 -18.61 -10.95
CA ASP A 63 -16.68 -18.34 -11.14
C ASP A 63 -17.45 -18.19 -9.83
N GLY A 64 -17.06 -18.94 -8.81
CA GLY A 64 -17.64 -18.83 -7.47
C GLY A 64 -17.43 -17.45 -6.81
N ALA A 65 -16.44 -16.68 -7.25
CA ALA A 65 -16.14 -15.36 -6.71
C ALA A 65 -16.88 -14.20 -7.41
N ARG A 66 -17.63 -14.46 -8.50
CA ARG A 66 -18.27 -13.39 -9.30
C ARG A 66 -19.17 -12.47 -8.48
N SER A 67 -20.02 -13.03 -7.62
CA SER A 67 -20.93 -12.25 -6.77
C SER A 67 -20.16 -11.37 -5.79
N PHE A 68 -19.12 -11.92 -5.16
CA PHE A 68 -18.25 -11.20 -4.27
C PHE A 68 -17.58 -10.03 -4.98
N VAL A 69 -16.96 -10.27 -6.13
CA VAL A 69 -16.32 -9.24 -6.95
C VAL A 69 -17.31 -8.16 -7.36
N SER A 70 -18.49 -8.54 -7.86
CA SER A 70 -19.53 -7.59 -8.27
C SER A 70 -19.99 -6.69 -7.14
N THR A 71 -20.14 -7.24 -5.92
CA THR A 71 -20.59 -6.51 -4.74
C THR A 71 -19.53 -5.51 -4.27
N TYR A 72 -18.32 -5.98 -4.03
CA TYR A 72 -17.28 -5.21 -3.33
C TYR A 72 -16.44 -4.32 -4.26
N ARG A 73 -16.59 -4.44 -5.58
CA ARG A 73 -16.08 -3.49 -6.57
C ARG A 73 -17.14 -2.54 -7.13
N SER A 74 -18.37 -2.59 -6.64
CA SER A 74 -19.39 -1.65 -7.11
C SER A 74 -18.99 -0.21 -6.78
N PRO A 75 -19.28 0.77 -7.67
CA PRO A 75 -18.99 2.18 -7.42
C PRO A 75 -19.58 2.69 -6.11
N GLU A 76 -20.77 2.21 -5.76
CA GLU A 76 -21.47 2.57 -4.52
C GLU A 76 -20.69 2.07 -3.29
N PHE A 77 -20.21 0.83 -3.33
CA PHE A 77 -19.46 0.25 -2.22
C PHE A 77 -18.11 0.97 -2.06
N VAL A 78 -17.34 1.07 -3.14
CA VAL A 78 -16.01 1.73 -3.10
C VAL A 78 -16.13 3.21 -2.73
N GLY A 79 -17.11 3.92 -3.28
CA GLY A 79 -17.38 5.33 -2.95
C GLY A 79 -17.72 5.53 -1.47
N SER A 80 -18.41 4.56 -0.85
CA SER A 80 -18.75 4.64 0.58
C SER A 80 -17.53 4.51 1.50
N LEU A 81 -16.45 3.87 1.05
CA LEU A 81 -15.20 3.79 1.83
C LEU A 81 -14.50 5.15 1.93
N ALA A 82 -14.55 5.97 0.88
CA ALA A 82 -13.93 7.28 0.86
C ALA A 82 -14.51 8.26 1.90
N THR A 83 -15.75 8.02 2.33
CA THR A 83 -16.46 8.87 3.29
C THR A 83 -16.43 8.36 4.74
N THR A 84 -15.80 7.22 4.96
CA THR A 84 -15.76 6.57 6.28
C THR A 84 -14.30 6.24 6.63
N PRO A 85 -13.50 7.24 7.06
CA PRO A 85 -12.12 6.98 7.48
C PRO A 85 -12.12 6.10 8.74
N GLY A 86 -11.33 5.04 8.72
CA GLY A 86 -11.07 4.20 9.88
C GLY A 86 -9.90 4.72 10.72
N PRO A 87 -9.66 4.12 11.89
CA PRO A 87 -8.47 4.39 12.69
C PRO A 87 -7.20 3.95 11.94
N ARG A 88 -6.09 4.60 12.22
CA ARG A 88 -4.81 4.31 11.55
C ARG A 88 -4.21 2.96 11.97
N HIS A 89 -4.50 2.49 13.18
CA HIS A 89 -3.91 1.28 13.78
C HIS A 89 -2.38 1.31 13.88
N LEU A 90 -1.80 2.49 13.97
CA LEU A 90 -0.37 2.67 14.20
C LEU A 90 -0.06 2.71 15.69
N ALA A 91 1.13 2.30 16.09
CA ALA A 91 1.65 2.55 17.42
C ALA A 91 2.01 4.04 17.57
N ASP A 92 2.03 4.56 18.80
CA ASP A 92 2.20 5.99 19.09
C ASP A 92 3.50 6.58 18.50
N ASP A 93 4.57 5.81 18.49
CA ASP A 93 5.85 6.19 17.89
C ASP A 93 5.77 6.31 16.36
N PHE A 94 5.05 5.40 15.69
CA PHE A 94 4.80 5.50 14.25
C PHE A 94 3.88 6.67 13.91
N GLU A 95 2.88 6.97 14.73
CA GLU A 95 2.05 8.17 14.55
C GLU A 95 2.89 9.44 14.65
N LEU A 96 3.80 9.52 15.62
CA LEU A 96 4.70 10.65 15.77
C LEU A 96 5.63 10.83 14.57
N VAL A 97 6.20 9.74 14.05
CA VAL A 97 7.01 9.75 12.82
C VAL A 97 6.19 10.26 11.65
N GLN A 98 5.00 9.70 11.41
CA GLN A 98 4.13 10.12 10.32
C GLN A 98 3.77 11.62 10.40
N ASP A 99 3.40 12.11 11.59
CA ASP A 99 3.02 13.51 11.78
C ASP A 99 4.23 14.46 11.59
N THR A 100 5.42 14.01 11.99
CA THR A 100 6.66 14.77 11.79
C THR A 100 6.98 14.92 10.30
N PHE A 101 6.96 13.81 9.54
CA PHE A 101 7.20 13.84 8.09
C PHE A 101 6.11 14.61 7.34
N ARG A 102 4.85 14.45 7.73
CA ARG A 102 3.74 15.22 7.16
C ARG A 102 3.93 16.72 7.38
N SER A 103 4.28 17.13 8.60
CA SER A 103 4.54 18.53 8.90
C SER A 103 5.69 19.11 8.07
N PHE A 104 6.74 18.34 7.85
CA PHE A 104 7.84 18.73 6.97
C PHE A 104 7.38 18.83 5.50
N ALA A 105 6.64 17.84 5.03
CA ALA A 105 6.12 17.85 3.67
C ALA A 105 5.24 19.08 3.41
N ASP A 106 4.32 19.40 4.31
CA ASP A 106 3.41 20.53 4.18
C ASP A 106 4.14 21.89 4.22
N LYS A 107 5.18 22.00 5.06
CA LYS A 107 5.89 23.28 5.26
C LYS A 107 7.03 23.51 4.28
N VAL A 108 7.73 22.46 3.87
CA VAL A 108 8.96 22.58 3.10
C VAL A 108 8.78 22.08 1.68
N ILE A 109 8.16 20.91 1.47
CA ILE A 109 8.05 20.29 0.14
C ILE A 109 6.88 20.88 -0.65
N ALA A 110 5.68 20.89 -0.11
CA ALA A 110 4.46 21.28 -0.82
C ALA A 110 4.53 22.69 -1.44
N PRO A 111 5.07 23.72 -0.76
CA PRO A 111 5.17 25.06 -1.36
C PRO A 111 6.09 25.15 -2.58
N ARG A 112 6.98 24.17 -2.80
CA ARG A 112 7.97 24.12 -3.87
C ARG A 112 7.64 23.13 -4.97
N ALA A 113 6.82 22.12 -4.65
CA ALA A 113 6.57 20.97 -5.51
C ALA A 113 6.06 21.38 -6.92
N GLU A 114 5.11 22.30 -6.99
CA GLU A 114 4.57 22.77 -8.27
C GLU A 114 5.63 23.47 -9.12
N HIS A 115 6.46 24.33 -8.52
CA HIS A 115 7.52 25.04 -9.22
C HIS A 115 8.56 24.05 -9.79
N VAL A 116 9.09 23.18 -8.94
CA VAL A 116 10.07 22.15 -9.32
C VAL A 116 9.53 21.28 -10.47
N HIS A 117 8.29 20.82 -10.35
CA HIS A 117 7.67 19.98 -11.37
C HIS A 117 7.51 20.71 -12.72
N ARG A 118 6.98 21.95 -12.70
CA ARG A 118 6.70 22.71 -13.93
C ARG A 118 7.96 23.15 -14.67
N HIS A 119 9.08 23.39 -13.97
CA HIS A 119 10.32 23.85 -14.55
C HIS A 119 11.34 22.73 -14.78
N ASN A 120 10.97 21.49 -14.35
CA ASN A 120 11.88 20.35 -14.38
C ASN A 120 13.22 20.65 -13.66
N ASP A 121 13.09 21.37 -12.53
CA ASP A 121 14.22 21.74 -11.70
C ASP A 121 14.67 20.56 -10.83
N ASP A 122 15.90 20.62 -10.33
CA ASP A 122 16.39 19.69 -9.31
C ASP A 122 15.65 19.89 -7.98
N VAL A 123 15.64 18.84 -7.17
CA VAL A 123 15.08 18.91 -5.80
C VAL A 123 15.92 19.90 -5.00
N PRO A 124 15.31 20.94 -4.38
CA PRO A 124 16.04 21.95 -3.61
C PRO A 124 16.85 21.33 -2.48
N GLU A 125 18.08 21.83 -2.28
CA GLU A 125 19.00 21.38 -1.22
C GLU A 125 18.35 21.42 0.17
N GLU A 126 17.51 22.41 0.44
CA GLU A 126 16.74 22.53 1.70
C GLU A 126 15.86 21.30 1.96
N VAL A 127 15.29 20.70 0.93
CA VAL A 127 14.46 19.47 1.06
C VAL A 127 15.38 18.30 1.39
N ILE A 128 16.51 18.15 0.70
CA ILE A 128 17.45 17.05 0.89
C ILE A 128 18.07 17.13 2.28
N SER A 129 18.57 18.31 2.66
CA SER A 129 19.18 18.55 3.97
C SER A 129 18.19 18.33 5.11
N GLY A 130 16.94 18.83 4.97
CA GLY A 130 15.91 18.63 5.98
C GLY A 130 15.51 17.15 6.15
N LEU A 131 15.40 16.40 5.07
CA LEU A 131 15.18 14.95 5.14
C LEU A 131 16.36 14.22 5.79
N ALA A 132 17.59 14.64 5.50
CA ALA A 132 18.78 14.07 6.12
C ALA A 132 18.83 14.35 7.64
N GLU A 133 18.52 15.58 8.06
CA GLU A 133 18.45 15.97 9.48
C GLU A 133 17.38 15.17 10.25
N MET A 134 16.27 14.84 9.59
CA MET A 134 15.22 13.99 10.14
C MET A 134 15.56 12.49 10.14
N GLY A 135 16.69 12.10 9.56
CA GLY A 135 17.11 10.70 9.45
C GLY A 135 16.35 9.89 8.39
N ALA A 136 15.64 10.55 7.44
CA ALA A 136 14.79 9.90 6.45
C ALA A 136 15.52 8.83 5.64
N PHE A 137 16.78 9.09 5.29
CA PHE A 137 17.58 8.17 4.46
C PHE A 137 18.09 6.94 5.23
N GLY A 138 17.94 6.90 6.54
CA GLY A 138 18.36 5.81 7.40
C GLY A 138 17.25 4.98 8.02
N LEU A 139 15.98 5.27 7.73
CA LEU A 139 14.84 4.63 8.41
C LEU A 139 14.78 3.10 8.21
N SER A 140 15.19 2.60 7.04
CA SER A 140 15.20 1.18 6.72
C SER A 140 16.59 0.54 6.83
N VAL A 141 17.60 1.29 7.26
CA VAL A 141 18.97 0.78 7.39
C VAL A 141 19.20 0.27 8.81
N PRO A 142 19.73 -0.96 8.99
CA PRO A 142 19.95 -1.54 10.31
C PRO A 142 20.83 -0.70 11.23
N ALA A 143 20.55 -0.77 12.52
CA ALA A 143 21.28 -0.04 13.57
C ALA A 143 22.79 -0.37 13.61
N GLU A 144 23.19 -1.57 13.20
CA GLU A 144 24.60 -1.98 13.08
C GLU A 144 25.41 -1.11 12.08
N TYR A 145 24.71 -0.45 11.13
CA TYR A 145 25.29 0.52 10.20
C TYR A 145 25.12 1.98 10.64
N GLY A 146 24.73 2.21 11.90
CA GLY A 146 24.58 3.54 12.49
C GLY A 146 23.25 4.22 12.21
N CYS A 147 22.21 3.49 11.78
CA CYS A 147 20.89 4.01 11.48
C CYS A 147 19.82 3.55 12.48
N TYR A 148 18.53 3.60 12.13
CA TYR A 148 17.45 3.52 13.12
C TYR A 148 16.70 2.19 13.17
N SER A 149 16.87 1.30 12.16
CA SER A 149 16.13 0.04 12.11
C SER A 149 16.73 -0.99 13.08
N GLU A 150 15.93 -1.39 14.08
CA GLU A 150 16.27 -2.50 15.00
C GLU A 150 15.75 -3.87 14.48
N GLY A 151 15.25 -3.92 13.23
CA GLY A 151 14.57 -5.08 12.67
C GLY A 151 13.09 -5.17 13.08
N GLY A 152 12.38 -6.17 12.57
CA GLY A 152 10.96 -6.37 12.86
C GLY A 152 10.10 -5.14 12.50
N ASP A 153 9.30 -4.65 13.43
CA ASP A 153 8.41 -3.50 13.19
C ASP A 153 9.16 -2.20 12.86
N GLY A 154 10.42 -2.06 13.23
CA GLY A 154 11.26 -0.91 12.90
C GLY A 154 11.48 -0.74 11.38
N GLU A 155 11.41 -1.83 10.60
CA GLU A 155 11.53 -1.77 9.15
C GLU A 155 10.34 -1.06 8.48
N TYR A 156 9.17 -1.02 9.13
CA TYR A 156 7.99 -0.32 8.64
C TYR A 156 8.04 1.19 8.83
N MET A 157 8.97 1.70 9.63
CA MET A 157 9.06 3.13 9.94
C MET A 157 9.21 4.00 8.68
N GLY A 158 9.88 3.50 7.64
CA GLY A 158 10.02 4.16 6.35
C GLY A 158 8.76 4.08 5.45
N MET A 159 7.74 3.30 5.82
CA MET A 159 6.50 3.13 5.06
C MET A 159 5.32 3.88 5.66
N VAL A 160 5.43 4.37 6.88
CA VAL A 160 4.40 5.13 7.60
C VAL A 160 4.41 6.60 7.20
#